data_aefeb189cf061d1f8e94531dbfdf169f
#
_entry.id   aefeb189cf061d1f8e94531dbfdf169f
#
_cell.length_a   1.000
_cell.length_b   1.000
_cell.length_c   1.000
_cell.angle_alpha   90.00
_cell.angle_beta   90.00
_cell.angle_gamma   90.00
#
_symmetry.space_group_name_H-M   'P 1'
#
loop_
_entity.id
_entity.type
_entity.pdbx_description
1 polymer ?
#
loop_
_entity_poly.entity_id
_entity_poly.type
_entity_poly.pdbx_seq_one_letter_code
_entity_poly.pdbx_strand_id
1 'polypeptide(L)'
;MAEKQQEPQENQGPSQGGPAETGAANQPATPGTNQMEARETGQPQPLATAPELDPAVLREKWLRALAELDNLRKRMNNTIETALLNERRAILGAFLEVMDNLERALAAHVGEQNEWVQGVQAIHRQTGELFRRFDTEAMECLDKPFDPHLHEALARVPDAAKPENTIVEVVQAGYQFKDGTVLRPAKVVVSYQERKTAS
;
A
#
# COMPACT_ATOMS: atom_id res chain seq x y z
N MET A 1 -52.80 -23.47 -11.58
CA MET A 1 -52.86 -23.01 -12.97
C MET A 1 -51.69 -22.10 -13.23
N ALA A 2 -50.88 -22.58 -14.17
CA ALA A 2 -49.86 -21.96 -15.03
C ALA A 2 -48.69 -21.26 -14.30
N GLU A 3 -47.58 -21.83 -14.08
CA GLU A 3 -46.51 -22.31 -15.01
C GLU A 3 -46.12 -21.30 -16.11
N LYS A 4 -44.97 -20.64 -15.94
CA LYS A 4 -44.15 -20.24 -17.05
C LYS A 4 -42.66 -20.21 -16.67
N GLN A 5 -42.02 -21.28 -17.07
CA GLN A 5 -40.57 -21.41 -17.25
C GLN A 5 -40.08 -20.44 -18.32
N GLN A 6 -38.95 -19.89 -18.16
CA GLN A 6 -38.16 -19.38 -19.26
C GLN A 6 -36.67 -19.66 -19.01
N GLU A 7 -36.15 -20.50 -19.90
CA GLU A 7 -34.78 -20.99 -20.04
C GLU A 7 -33.79 -19.91 -20.50
N PRO A 8 -32.49 -20.20 -20.38
CA PRO A 8 -31.41 -19.25 -20.62
C PRO A 8 -31.05 -19.16 -22.11
N GLN A 9 -30.76 -17.98 -22.59
CA GLN A 9 -30.19 -17.74 -23.93
C GLN A 9 -28.65 -17.79 -23.88
N GLU A 10 -28.17 -18.82 -24.54
CA GLU A 10 -26.84 -19.02 -25.09
C GLU A 10 -26.55 -17.93 -26.14
N ASN A 11 -25.50 -17.15 -25.99
CA ASN A 11 -25.06 -16.22 -27.04
C ASN A 11 -23.72 -16.69 -27.59
N GLN A 12 -23.82 -17.24 -28.80
CA GLN A 12 -22.73 -17.68 -29.66
C GLN A 12 -21.99 -16.46 -30.23
N GLY A 13 -20.67 -16.55 -30.26
CA GLY A 13 -19.81 -15.60 -30.93
C GLY A 13 -19.93 -15.62 -32.45
N PRO A 14 -19.29 -14.70 -33.15
CA PRO A 14 -18.83 -14.99 -34.49
C PRO A 14 -17.33 -15.03 -34.63
N SER A 15 -16.92 -16.12 -35.24
CA SER A 15 -15.69 -16.42 -35.97
C SER A 15 -15.52 -15.54 -37.21
N GLN A 16 -14.26 -15.50 -37.66
CA GLN A 16 -13.77 -15.31 -39.04
C GLN A 16 -13.10 -13.97 -39.39
N GLY A 17 -11.86 -14.16 -39.85
CA GLY A 17 -11.13 -13.17 -40.62
C GLY A 17 -9.62 -13.47 -40.69
N GLY A 18 -9.21 -14.55 -41.33
CA GLY A 18 -7.93 -14.64 -42.05
C GLY A 18 -8.24 -14.65 -43.56
N PRO A 19 -7.31 -14.84 -44.48
CA PRO A 19 -5.88 -14.66 -44.56
C PRO A 19 -5.46 -13.85 -45.81
N ALA A 20 -4.20 -13.53 -45.96
CA ALA A 20 -3.64 -13.16 -47.27
C ALA A 20 -2.30 -13.82 -47.47
N GLU A 21 -2.32 -14.80 -48.37
CA GLU A 21 -1.16 -15.37 -49.06
C GLU A 21 -0.52 -14.36 -50.01
N THR A 22 0.78 -14.42 -50.11
CA THR A 22 1.61 -14.28 -51.35
C THR A 22 2.96 -14.86 -51.00
N GLY A 23 3.42 -15.98 -51.47
CA GLY A 23 3.48 -16.45 -52.87
C GLY A 23 4.77 -15.96 -53.51
N ALA A 24 5.89 -16.65 -53.28
CA ALA A 24 6.99 -16.61 -54.27
C ALA A 24 7.82 -17.88 -54.13
N ALA A 25 7.64 -18.70 -55.12
CA ALA A 25 8.40 -19.88 -55.47
C ALA A 25 9.87 -19.49 -55.74
N ASN A 26 10.81 -20.32 -55.29
CA ASN A 26 12.09 -20.40 -55.93
C ASN A 26 12.53 -21.84 -56.12
N GLN A 27 12.75 -22.17 -57.36
CA GLN A 27 13.16 -23.46 -57.90
C GLN A 27 14.66 -23.72 -57.69
N PRO A 28 15.08 -24.98 -57.77
CA PRO A 28 16.46 -25.40 -57.49
C PRO A 28 17.38 -25.19 -58.69
N ALA A 29 18.56 -24.70 -58.44
CA ALA A 29 19.64 -24.70 -59.39
C ALA A 29 20.64 -25.83 -59.07
N THR A 30 20.84 -26.70 -60.00
CA THR A 30 21.76 -27.80 -60.11
C THR A 30 23.23 -27.40 -60.23
N PRO A 31 24.18 -28.34 -60.15
CA PRO A 31 25.51 -28.16 -59.60
C PRO A 31 26.53 -27.72 -60.62
N GLY A 32 27.32 -26.74 -60.25
CA GLY A 32 28.51 -26.37 -60.95
C GLY A 32 29.75 -27.05 -60.32
N THR A 33 30.31 -27.90 -61.14
CA THR A 33 31.57 -28.58 -60.96
C THR A 33 32.73 -27.60 -60.76
N ASN A 34 33.55 -27.85 -59.76
CA ASN A 34 34.94 -27.94 -59.82
C ASN A 34 35.91 -26.82 -59.48
N GLN A 35 36.82 -27.20 -58.84
CA GLN A 35 38.29 -27.09 -58.86
C GLN A 35 38.85 -27.19 -57.44
N MET A 36 39.41 -28.36 -57.21
CA MET A 36 40.41 -28.59 -56.21
C MET A 36 41.59 -27.63 -56.47
N GLU A 37 41.66 -26.61 -55.66
CA GLU A 37 42.96 -25.96 -55.39
C GLU A 37 43.31 -26.29 -53.93
N ALA A 38 44.37 -27.06 -53.85
CA ALA A 38 45.11 -27.36 -52.65
C ALA A 38 45.59 -26.04 -52.06
N ARG A 39 44.89 -25.58 -50.98
CA ARG A 39 45.45 -24.54 -50.13
C ARG A 39 46.02 -25.19 -48.89
N GLU A 40 47.30 -25.04 -48.86
CA GLU A 40 48.26 -25.12 -47.78
C GLU A 40 47.66 -25.31 -46.37
N THR A 41 48.22 -26.29 -45.73
CA THR A 41 48.21 -26.55 -44.31
C THR A 41 48.35 -25.27 -43.52
N GLY A 42 47.17 -24.67 -43.20
CA GLY A 42 47.11 -23.67 -42.18
C GLY A 42 47.36 -24.33 -40.81
N GLN A 43 48.44 -23.96 -40.22
CA GLN A 43 48.74 -24.30 -38.82
C GLN A 43 47.50 -24.09 -37.97
N PRO A 44 47.15 -24.98 -37.02
CA PRO A 44 46.09 -24.72 -36.09
C PRO A 44 46.47 -23.48 -35.30
N GLN A 45 45.76 -22.38 -35.58
CA GLN A 45 45.83 -21.22 -34.69
C GLN A 45 45.46 -21.73 -33.31
N PRO A 46 46.25 -21.45 -32.27
CA PRO A 46 45.88 -21.77 -30.92
C PRO A 46 44.53 -21.05 -30.65
N LEU A 47 43.53 -21.83 -30.32
CA LEU A 47 42.30 -21.29 -29.79
C LEU A 47 42.70 -20.24 -28.74
N ALA A 48 42.27 -19.00 -28.99
CA ALA A 48 42.47 -17.93 -28.02
C ALA A 48 42.08 -18.47 -26.66
N THR A 49 43.06 -18.72 -25.82
CA THR A 49 42.87 -19.14 -24.46
C THR A 49 41.93 -18.10 -23.84
N ALA A 50 40.74 -18.55 -23.44
CA ALA A 50 39.85 -17.72 -22.65
C ALA A 50 40.71 -17.05 -21.57
N PRO A 51 40.56 -15.74 -21.34
CA PRO A 51 41.40 -15.05 -20.36
C PRO A 51 41.34 -15.85 -19.07
N GLU A 52 42.47 -16.40 -18.64
CA GLU A 52 42.59 -17.06 -17.34
C GLU A 52 42.15 -16.04 -16.34
N LEU A 53 40.91 -16.21 -15.85
CA LEU A 53 40.35 -15.38 -14.77
C LEU A 53 41.19 -15.71 -13.55
N ASP A 54 42.06 -14.79 -13.17
CA ASP A 54 42.87 -14.88 -11.96
C ASP A 54 41.89 -15.29 -10.80
N PRO A 55 42.18 -16.42 -10.12
CA PRO A 55 41.36 -16.91 -9.02
C PRO A 55 41.13 -15.84 -7.93
N ALA A 56 42.05 -14.91 -7.74
CA ALA A 56 41.92 -13.81 -6.81
C ALA A 56 40.81 -12.82 -7.26
N VAL A 57 40.80 -12.47 -8.54
CA VAL A 57 39.77 -11.60 -9.15
C VAL A 57 38.40 -12.26 -9.11
N LEU A 58 38.33 -13.57 -9.35
CA LEU A 58 37.09 -14.33 -9.28
C LEU A 58 36.52 -14.34 -7.84
N ARG A 59 37.40 -14.54 -6.86
CA ARG A 59 37.05 -14.52 -5.45
C ARG A 59 36.56 -13.14 -5.00
N GLU A 60 37.20 -12.08 -5.44
CA GLU A 60 36.75 -10.72 -5.15
C GLU A 60 35.35 -10.44 -5.73
N LYS A 61 35.13 -10.79 -7.01
CA LYS A 61 33.83 -10.65 -7.65
C LYS A 61 32.76 -11.47 -6.93
N TRP A 62 33.08 -12.70 -6.51
CA TRP A 62 32.16 -13.55 -5.76
C TRP A 62 31.80 -12.94 -4.40
N LEU A 63 32.78 -12.44 -3.64
CA LEU A 63 32.51 -11.76 -2.37
C LEU A 63 31.68 -10.51 -2.55
N ARG A 64 31.95 -9.73 -3.59
CA ARG A 64 31.14 -8.54 -3.93
C ARG A 64 29.70 -8.92 -4.27
N ALA A 65 29.50 -9.94 -5.09
CA ALA A 65 28.18 -10.44 -5.45
C ALA A 65 27.40 -10.94 -4.21
N LEU A 66 28.05 -11.62 -3.27
CA LEU A 66 27.44 -12.02 -2.01
C LEU A 66 26.99 -10.81 -1.18
N ALA A 67 27.84 -9.80 -1.07
CA ALA A 67 27.50 -8.57 -0.35
C ALA A 67 26.32 -7.83 -1.02
N GLU A 68 26.29 -7.79 -2.34
CA GLU A 68 25.17 -7.20 -3.10
C GLU A 68 23.88 -7.98 -2.90
N LEU A 69 23.92 -9.31 -2.87
CA LEU A 69 22.76 -10.16 -2.56
C LEU A 69 22.24 -9.92 -1.16
N ASP A 70 23.10 -9.80 -0.16
CA ASP A 70 22.68 -9.52 1.22
C ASP A 70 22.05 -8.13 1.33
N ASN A 71 22.63 -7.14 0.66
CA ASN A 71 22.06 -5.80 0.61
C ASN A 71 20.70 -5.78 -0.10
N LEU A 72 20.57 -6.53 -1.19
CA LEU A 72 19.31 -6.66 -1.92
C LEU A 72 18.24 -7.33 -1.06
N ARG A 73 18.58 -8.42 -0.35
CA ARG A 73 17.65 -9.09 0.60
C ARG A 73 17.17 -8.16 1.70
N LYS A 74 18.07 -7.42 2.32
CA LYS A 74 17.72 -6.43 3.35
C LYS A 74 16.78 -5.36 2.80
N ARG A 75 17.12 -4.80 1.63
CA ARG A 75 16.26 -3.80 0.97
C ARG A 75 14.88 -4.37 0.64
N MET A 76 14.83 -5.59 0.10
CA MET A 76 13.58 -6.25 -0.26
C MET A 76 12.70 -6.50 0.97
N ASN A 77 13.26 -7.00 2.08
CA ASN A 77 12.52 -7.19 3.32
C ASN A 77 11.96 -5.87 3.85
N ASN A 78 12.76 -4.81 3.91
CA ASN A 78 12.29 -3.50 4.34
C ASN A 78 11.19 -2.95 3.41
N THR A 79 11.30 -3.19 2.10
CA THR A 79 10.27 -2.76 1.14
C THR A 79 8.96 -3.51 1.37
N ILE A 80 9.02 -4.83 1.60
CA ILE A 80 7.84 -5.65 1.89
C ILE A 80 7.18 -5.20 3.20
N GLU A 81 7.96 -5.03 4.27
CA GLU A 81 7.45 -4.55 5.56
C GLU A 81 6.78 -3.19 5.43
N THR A 82 7.42 -2.26 4.73
CA THR A 82 6.85 -0.92 4.49
C THR A 82 5.57 -1.00 3.66
N ALA A 83 5.53 -1.84 2.63
CA ALA A 83 4.34 -2.03 1.81
C ALA A 83 3.17 -2.61 2.62
N LEU A 84 3.43 -3.62 3.45
CA LEU A 84 2.42 -4.22 4.34
C LEU A 84 1.88 -3.21 5.36
N LEU A 85 2.76 -2.40 5.95
CA LEU A 85 2.34 -1.35 6.88
C LEU A 85 1.48 -0.28 6.19
N ASN A 86 1.83 0.12 4.99
CA ASN A 86 1.06 1.11 4.22
C ASN A 86 -0.31 0.56 3.83
N GLU A 87 -0.38 -0.69 3.39
CA GLU A 87 -1.63 -1.37 3.07
C GLU A 87 -2.54 -1.50 4.29
N ARG A 88 -1.96 -1.92 5.43
CA ARG A 88 -2.68 -1.97 6.72
C ARG A 88 -3.23 -0.60 7.11
N ARG A 89 -2.44 0.47 6.95
CA ARG A 89 -2.90 1.85 7.22
C ARG A 89 -4.03 2.27 6.30
N ALA A 90 -3.94 1.97 5.02
CA ALA A 90 -4.97 2.33 4.06
C ALA A 90 -6.31 1.65 4.39
N ILE A 91 -6.29 0.36 4.68
CA ILE A 91 -7.48 -0.41 5.05
C ILE A 91 -8.08 0.12 6.36
N LEU A 92 -7.28 0.24 7.43
CA LEU A 92 -7.77 0.72 8.72
C LEU A 92 -8.25 2.17 8.62
N GLY A 93 -7.58 3.02 7.82
CA GLY A 93 -8.00 4.40 7.57
C GLY A 93 -9.40 4.48 6.95
N ALA A 94 -9.70 3.62 5.97
CA ALA A 94 -11.03 3.55 5.37
C ALA A 94 -12.11 3.11 6.39
N PHE A 95 -11.77 2.17 7.30
CA PHE A 95 -12.69 1.77 8.37
C PHE A 95 -12.93 2.88 9.41
N LEU A 96 -11.99 3.80 9.60
CA LEU A 96 -12.20 4.94 10.51
C LEU A 96 -13.33 5.86 10.05
N GLU A 97 -13.56 5.98 8.74
CA GLU A 97 -14.71 6.74 8.22
C GLU A 97 -16.03 6.10 8.63
N VAL A 98 -16.09 4.77 8.70
CA VAL A 98 -17.27 4.05 9.19
C VAL A 98 -17.45 4.31 10.70
N MET A 99 -16.37 4.28 11.48
CA MET A 99 -16.40 4.61 12.91
C MET A 99 -16.94 6.03 13.15
N ASP A 100 -16.44 7.02 12.43
CA ASP A 100 -16.89 8.42 12.53
C ASP A 100 -18.40 8.54 12.22
N ASN A 101 -18.88 7.80 11.24
CA ASN A 101 -20.31 7.78 10.90
C ASN A 101 -21.15 7.16 12.03
N LEU A 102 -20.67 6.09 12.66
CA LEU A 102 -21.34 5.48 13.82
C LEU A 102 -21.34 6.43 15.02
N GLU A 103 -20.21 7.08 15.31
CA GLU A 103 -20.10 8.09 16.38
C GLU A 103 -21.05 9.26 16.13
N ARG A 104 -21.12 9.77 14.92
CA ARG A 104 -22.05 10.84 14.54
C ARG A 104 -23.52 10.42 14.68
N ALA A 105 -23.85 9.18 14.29
CA ALA A 105 -25.19 8.65 14.45
C ALA A 105 -25.58 8.52 15.93
N LEU A 106 -24.65 8.07 16.78
CA LEU A 106 -24.86 7.98 18.22
C LEU A 106 -24.99 9.36 18.87
N ALA A 107 -24.16 10.32 18.45
CA ALA A 107 -24.20 11.71 18.93
C ALA A 107 -25.53 12.41 18.60
N ALA A 108 -26.17 12.09 17.48
CA ALA A 108 -27.46 12.64 17.08
C ALA A 108 -28.62 12.12 17.97
N HIS A 109 -28.44 11.00 18.68
CA HIS A 109 -29.46 10.32 19.48
C HIS A 109 -29.05 10.22 20.96
N VAL A 110 -28.32 11.22 21.45
CA VAL A 110 -27.93 11.26 22.88
C VAL A 110 -29.13 11.29 23.78
N GLY A 111 -29.19 10.36 24.73
CA GLY A 111 -30.29 10.23 25.69
C GLY A 111 -31.42 9.29 25.24
N GLU A 112 -31.44 8.86 24.01
CA GLU A 112 -32.38 7.84 23.55
C GLU A 112 -31.86 6.44 23.90
N GLN A 113 -32.75 5.59 24.43
CA GLN A 113 -32.47 4.19 24.76
C GLN A 113 -33.44 3.26 24.03
N ASN A 114 -33.45 3.33 22.72
CA ASN A 114 -34.24 2.41 21.90
C ASN A 114 -33.34 1.25 21.36
N GLU A 115 -34.00 0.20 20.88
CA GLU A 115 -33.30 -1.00 20.37
C GLU A 115 -32.35 -0.67 19.22
N TRP A 116 -32.68 0.32 18.39
CA TRP A 116 -31.83 0.75 17.28
C TRP A 116 -30.53 1.38 17.81
N VAL A 117 -30.59 2.28 18.78
CA VAL A 117 -29.39 2.90 19.39
C VAL A 117 -28.51 1.85 20.03
N GLN A 118 -29.10 0.89 20.74
CA GLN A 118 -28.36 -0.23 21.34
C GLN A 118 -27.65 -1.07 20.28
N GLY A 119 -28.32 -1.33 19.15
CA GLY A 119 -27.73 -2.03 18.00
C GLY A 119 -26.52 -1.29 17.43
N VAL A 120 -26.65 0.03 17.20
CA VAL A 120 -25.54 0.86 16.70
C VAL A 120 -24.38 0.92 17.69
N GLN A 121 -24.67 1.05 19.01
CA GLN A 121 -23.64 0.99 20.06
C GLN A 121 -22.91 -0.35 20.08
N ALA A 122 -23.62 -1.46 19.86
CA ALA A 122 -23.00 -2.78 19.79
C ALA A 122 -22.04 -2.89 18.59
N ILE A 123 -22.45 -2.39 17.41
CA ILE A 123 -21.60 -2.35 16.22
C ILE A 123 -20.36 -1.46 16.43
N HIS A 124 -20.56 -0.27 17.00
CA HIS A 124 -19.45 0.64 17.33
C HIS A 124 -18.42 -0.03 18.24
N ARG A 125 -18.88 -0.68 19.33
CA ARG A 125 -18.02 -1.42 20.26
C ARG A 125 -17.28 -2.56 19.56
N GLN A 126 -17.98 -3.36 18.75
CA GLN A 126 -17.37 -4.46 18.00
C GLN A 126 -16.32 -3.98 17.01
N THR A 127 -16.56 -2.85 16.35
CA THR A 127 -15.59 -2.21 15.46
C THR A 127 -14.36 -1.73 16.25
N GLY A 128 -14.54 -1.13 17.43
CA GLY A 128 -13.44 -0.76 18.32
C GLY A 128 -12.60 -1.96 18.78
N GLU A 129 -13.23 -3.10 19.04
CA GLU A 129 -12.52 -4.35 19.35
C GLU A 129 -11.71 -4.87 18.16
N LEU A 130 -12.22 -4.70 16.94
CA LEU A 130 -11.48 -5.01 15.72
C LEU A 130 -10.21 -4.17 15.62
N PHE A 131 -10.27 -2.87 15.84
CA PHE A 131 -9.08 -2.00 15.84
C PHE A 131 -8.03 -2.45 16.87
N ARG A 132 -8.46 -2.83 18.07
CA ARG A 132 -7.55 -3.35 19.10
C ARG A 132 -6.83 -4.64 18.68
N ARG A 133 -7.50 -5.53 17.92
CA ARG A 133 -6.86 -6.75 17.37
C ARG A 133 -5.76 -6.42 16.34
N PHE A 134 -5.85 -5.26 15.73
CA PHE A 134 -4.81 -4.74 14.82
C PHE A 134 -3.85 -3.78 15.52
N ASP A 135 -3.73 -3.87 16.87
CA ASP A 135 -2.86 -3.03 17.68
C ASP A 135 -3.09 -1.53 17.47
N THR A 136 -4.33 -1.15 17.20
CA THR A 136 -4.74 0.24 16.98
C THR A 136 -5.66 0.67 18.12
N GLU A 137 -5.45 1.86 18.63
CA GLU A 137 -6.22 2.44 19.72
C GLU A 137 -6.57 3.90 19.46
N ALA A 138 -7.69 4.35 20.03
CA ALA A 138 -8.07 5.74 19.99
C ALA A 138 -7.18 6.56 20.93
N MET A 139 -6.78 7.74 20.49
CA MET A 139 -6.02 8.68 21.30
C MET A 139 -6.91 9.37 22.31
N GLU A 140 -6.51 9.35 23.57
CA GLU A 140 -7.14 10.19 24.60
C GLU A 140 -6.50 11.58 24.52
N CYS A 141 -7.21 12.54 23.95
CA CYS A 141 -6.67 13.87 23.70
C CYS A 141 -7.25 14.96 24.61
N LEU A 142 -8.48 14.78 25.11
CA LEU A 142 -9.16 15.78 25.92
C LEU A 142 -8.35 16.17 27.15
N ASP A 143 -8.25 17.46 27.44
CA ASP A 143 -7.50 18.05 28.56
C ASP A 143 -5.98 17.81 28.50
N LYS A 144 -5.45 17.29 27.40
CA LYS A 144 -4.02 17.13 27.20
C LYS A 144 -3.41 18.30 26.42
N PRO A 145 -2.10 18.55 26.55
CA PRO A 145 -1.43 19.54 25.73
C PRO A 145 -1.49 19.17 24.26
N PHE A 146 -1.62 20.17 23.40
CA PHE A 146 -1.59 20.00 21.96
C PHE A 146 -0.19 19.60 21.48
N ASP A 147 -0.13 18.54 20.68
CA ASP A 147 1.08 18.06 20.02
C ASP A 147 0.85 18.03 18.50
N PRO A 148 1.60 18.81 17.70
CA PRO A 148 1.45 18.83 16.24
C PRO A 148 1.70 17.48 15.55
N HIS A 149 2.42 16.54 16.19
CA HIS A 149 2.67 15.21 15.63
C HIS A 149 1.47 14.27 15.77
N LEU A 150 0.60 14.52 16.75
CA LEU A 150 -0.55 13.68 17.09
C LEU A 150 -1.88 14.32 16.74
N HIS A 151 -1.93 15.66 16.72
CA HIS A 151 -3.16 16.42 16.68
C HIS A 151 -3.16 17.43 15.54
N GLU A 152 -4.35 17.66 14.97
CA GLU A 152 -4.64 18.71 14.00
C GLU A 152 -5.58 19.73 14.65
N ALA A 153 -5.11 20.96 14.89
CA ALA A 153 -5.94 22.00 15.47
C ALA A 153 -6.83 22.64 14.39
N LEU A 154 -8.16 22.46 14.51
CA LEU A 154 -9.14 23.06 13.61
C LEU A 154 -9.48 24.49 14.00
N ALA A 155 -9.54 24.77 15.31
CA ALA A 155 -9.90 26.07 15.84
C ALA A 155 -9.19 26.34 17.17
N ARG A 156 -9.14 27.61 17.53
CA ARG A 156 -8.68 28.08 18.83
C ARG A 156 -9.81 28.84 19.50
N VAL A 157 -10.04 28.56 20.77
CA VAL A 157 -11.09 29.22 21.56
C VAL A 157 -10.49 29.87 22.81
N PRO A 158 -11.01 31.01 23.26
CA PRO A 158 -10.56 31.62 24.49
C PRO A 158 -11.06 30.80 25.66
N ASP A 159 -10.16 30.31 26.50
CA ASP A 159 -10.49 29.60 27.73
C ASP A 159 -9.52 30.02 28.84
N ALA A 160 -10.05 30.80 29.79
CA ALA A 160 -9.24 31.26 30.93
C ALA A 160 -9.07 30.18 32.02
N ALA A 161 -9.83 29.09 31.96
CA ALA A 161 -9.80 28.02 32.96
C ALA A 161 -8.72 26.97 32.64
N LYS A 162 -8.30 26.89 31.38
CA LYS A 162 -7.29 25.89 30.92
C LYS A 162 -5.99 26.58 30.52
N PRO A 163 -4.86 25.90 30.68
CA PRO A 163 -3.57 26.38 30.16
C PRO A 163 -3.63 26.64 28.65
N GLU A 164 -2.80 27.55 28.15
CA GLU A 164 -2.67 27.82 26.73
C GLU A 164 -2.23 26.53 25.97
N ASN A 165 -2.77 26.34 24.76
CA ASN A 165 -2.53 25.16 23.93
C ASN A 165 -2.98 23.82 24.57
N THR A 166 -4.04 23.85 25.38
CA THR A 166 -4.69 22.65 25.89
C THR A 166 -5.87 22.27 25.01
N ILE A 167 -6.09 20.98 24.76
CA ILE A 167 -7.21 20.47 23.97
C ILE A 167 -8.48 20.60 24.81
N VAL A 168 -9.42 21.41 24.31
CA VAL A 168 -10.71 21.64 24.98
C VAL A 168 -11.82 20.79 24.41
N GLU A 169 -11.70 20.40 23.14
CA GLU A 169 -12.68 19.59 22.45
C GLU A 169 -12.00 18.69 21.40
N VAL A 170 -12.51 17.47 21.25
CA VAL A 170 -12.11 16.54 20.20
C VAL A 170 -13.25 16.45 19.19
N VAL A 171 -13.05 17.06 18.02
CA VAL A 171 -14.04 17.08 16.94
C VAL A 171 -14.07 15.75 16.19
N GLN A 172 -12.88 15.14 16.02
CA GLN A 172 -12.73 13.83 15.39
C GLN A 172 -11.64 13.05 16.13
N ALA A 173 -11.96 11.83 16.54
CA ALA A 173 -11.05 10.98 17.27
C ALA A 173 -9.79 10.64 16.43
N GLY A 174 -8.62 10.77 17.04
CA GLY A 174 -7.36 10.31 16.49
C GLY A 174 -7.13 8.85 16.84
N TYR A 175 -6.34 8.17 16.00
CA TYR A 175 -5.99 6.78 16.19
C TYR A 175 -4.51 6.56 15.95
N GLN A 176 -3.91 5.71 16.78
CA GLN A 176 -2.51 5.34 16.68
C GLN A 176 -2.33 3.82 16.85
N PHE A 177 -1.24 3.30 16.33
CA PHE A 177 -0.81 1.95 16.64
C PHE A 177 -0.12 1.93 18.01
N LYS A 178 -0.04 0.76 18.65
CA LYS A 178 0.65 0.59 19.94
C LYS A 178 2.14 0.92 19.90
N ASP A 179 2.76 0.89 18.72
CA ASP A 179 4.13 1.33 18.51
C ASP A 179 4.31 2.86 18.50
N GLY A 180 3.22 3.61 18.69
CA GLY A 180 3.20 5.07 18.66
C GLY A 180 3.06 5.67 17.26
N THR A 181 2.98 4.84 16.22
CA THR A 181 2.79 5.34 14.86
C THR A 181 1.37 5.85 14.66
N VAL A 182 1.23 7.09 14.22
CA VAL A 182 -0.09 7.70 13.97
C VAL A 182 -0.74 7.09 12.74
N LEU A 183 -1.95 6.58 12.91
CA LEU A 183 -2.82 6.16 11.82
C LEU A 183 -3.62 7.35 11.27
N ARG A 184 -4.21 8.16 12.16
CA ARG A 184 -4.93 9.39 11.86
C ARG A 184 -4.77 10.37 13.01
N PRO A 185 -4.36 11.64 12.77
CA PRO A 185 -4.30 12.64 13.83
C PRO A 185 -5.70 12.96 14.35
N ALA A 186 -5.79 13.31 15.64
CA ALA A 186 -7.04 13.79 16.22
C ALA A 186 -7.28 15.21 15.77
N LYS A 187 -8.51 15.52 15.32
CA LYS A 187 -8.90 16.90 15.03
C LYS A 187 -9.50 17.52 16.28
N VAL A 188 -8.87 18.60 16.72
CA VAL A 188 -9.12 19.18 18.04
C VAL A 188 -9.33 20.68 17.99
N VAL A 189 -10.00 21.17 19.02
CA VAL A 189 -10.07 22.61 19.34
C VAL A 189 -9.16 22.84 20.54
N VAL A 190 -8.32 23.86 20.46
CA VAL A 190 -7.33 24.18 21.50
C VAL A 190 -7.62 25.51 22.19
N SER A 191 -7.28 25.60 23.47
CA SER A 191 -7.41 26.83 24.24
C SER A 191 -6.34 27.85 23.87
N TYR A 192 -6.71 29.14 23.94
CA TYR A 192 -5.74 30.23 24.01
C TYR A 192 -6.13 31.21 25.11
N GLN A 193 -5.16 31.90 25.68
CA GLN A 193 -5.43 32.95 26.67
C GLN A 193 -5.48 34.30 25.96
N GLU A 194 -6.59 35.04 26.09
CA GLU A 194 -6.64 36.42 25.69
C GLU A 194 -5.65 37.21 26.56
N ARG A 195 -4.58 37.70 25.97
CA ARG A 195 -3.74 38.72 26.63
C ARG A 195 -4.62 39.96 26.85
N LYS A 196 -5.01 40.21 28.08
CA LYS A 196 -5.56 41.53 28.45
C LYS A 196 -4.48 42.56 28.07
N THR A 197 -4.65 43.19 26.94
CA THR A 197 -3.89 44.43 26.64
C THR A 197 -4.31 45.43 27.72
N ALA A 198 -3.45 45.62 28.70
CA ALA A 198 -3.55 46.72 29.66
C ALA A 198 -3.52 48.02 28.87
N SER A 199 -4.66 48.70 28.86
CA SER A 199 -4.82 50.06 28.29
C SER A 199 -4.36 51.08 29.31
#